data_0059ec8b445691a7aa624522e63dbddc
#
_entry.id   0059ec8b445691a7aa624522e63dbddc
#
_cell.length_a   1.000
_cell.length_b   1.000
_cell.length_c   1.000
_cell.angle_alpha   90.00
_cell.angle_beta   90.00
_cell.angle_gamma   90.00
#
_symmetry.space_group_name_H-M   'P 1'
#
loop_
_entity.id
_entity.type
_entity.pdbx_description
1 polymer ?
#
loop_
_entity_poly.entity_id
_entity_poly.type
_entity_poly.pdbx_seq_one_letter_code
_entity_poly.pdbx_strand_id
1 'polypeptide(L)'
;MIPFVSSSFLLVGAVALLRAKKTLKKTRKVFRVYMDGCFDLMHFGHANALRQARAIASVASTGGGGEGDVEGAGAEVELIVGLVSDEEILRCKGPPVLPEQERVKCVRAVKWVDDIIANVPYELTREFVEELFSEKYGIDCIVHGDDPCYLPDGTDAYAIPKALGKYREIKRTEGVSTTDLVARLLEYADASENTTSKSAGDESSGGKKSEKNERHEARFCTTASRIAQFAAKVSYSKTSKMHEETEKRKTDKKQRKNEKNEETTCCYVVGAFDVFNAGHVELLEECSFVADKVVCAVIADEYLTRDQTNQPPPMLNQSERAMSAIACRHCDDVVVGAPARLTDDICKTFNVTAVVFEDDDAVTERDRNVCEKNGVQILSVKERVFSRKKLTIAKRVQANRALFEERQKRKMASEKAYYEQKAFVAED
;
A
#
# COMPACT_ATOMS: atom_id res chain seq x y z
N MET A 1 11.18 66.86 -40.90
CA MET A 1 9.98 66.00 -40.79
C MET A 1 10.39 64.70 -40.18
N ILE A 2 10.07 64.50 -38.94
CA ILE A 2 10.32 63.22 -38.21
C ILE A 2 9.01 62.44 -38.25
N PRO A 3 8.97 61.21 -38.70
CA PRO A 3 7.71 60.49 -38.75
C PRO A 3 7.28 60.00 -37.35
N PHE A 4 6.05 60.36 -36.98
CA PHE A 4 5.36 59.93 -35.79
C PHE A 4 5.13 58.40 -35.90
N VAL A 5 5.89 57.62 -35.17
CA VAL A 5 5.57 56.17 -35.04
C VAL A 5 4.46 56.04 -34.01
N SER A 6 3.30 55.58 -34.47
CA SER A 6 2.07 55.51 -33.70
C SER A 6 2.22 54.58 -32.47
N SER A 7 1.83 55.09 -31.30
CA SER A 7 1.81 54.37 -30.00
C SER A 7 1.01 53.06 -30.01
N SER A 8 0.22 52.82 -31.06
CA SER A 8 -0.59 51.59 -31.19
C SER A 8 0.24 50.32 -31.45
N PHE A 9 1.41 50.43 -32.12
CA PHE A 9 2.27 49.26 -32.39
C PHE A 9 3.02 48.79 -31.15
N LEU A 10 3.34 49.69 -30.23
CA LEU A 10 4.00 49.32 -28.95
C LEU A 10 3.06 48.60 -27.98
N LEU A 11 1.74 48.98 -28.01
CA LEU A 11 0.75 48.35 -27.14
C LEU A 11 0.41 46.91 -27.59
N VAL A 12 0.31 46.69 -28.93
CA VAL A 12 0.06 45.34 -29.49
C VAL A 12 1.23 44.42 -29.25
N GLY A 13 2.46 44.91 -29.38
CA GLY A 13 3.65 44.15 -29.06
C GLY A 13 3.75 43.75 -27.58
N ALA A 14 3.42 44.67 -26.66
CA ALA A 14 3.43 44.41 -25.21
C ALA A 14 2.33 43.40 -24.81
N VAL A 15 1.14 43.49 -25.37
CA VAL A 15 0.05 42.54 -25.13
C VAL A 15 0.35 41.16 -25.73
N ALA A 16 0.99 41.11 -26.90
CA ALA A 16 1.45 39.84 -27.49
C ALA A 16 2.57 39.18 -26.65
N LEU A 17 3.53 39.99 -26.14
CA LEU A 17 4.59 39.52 -25.24
C LEU A 17 4.02 39.05 -23.87
N LEU A 18 3.02 39.76 -23.33
CA LEU A 18 2.34 39.36 -22.10
C LEU A 18 1.50 38.09 -22.31
N ARG A 19 0.82 37.95 -23.46
CA ARG A 19 0.14 36.70 -23.85
C ARG A 19 1.13 35.56 -24.10
N ALA A 20 2.26 35.82 -24.76
CA ALA A 20 3.32 34.82 -24.96
C ALA A 20 3.97 34.40 -23.61
N LYS A 21 4.22 35.37 -22.72
CA LYS A 21 4.67 35.03 -21.35
C LYS A 21 3.63 34.28 -20.53
N LYS A 22 2.33 34.56 -20.70
CA LYS A 22 1.23 33.83 -20.07
C LYS A 22 1.05 32.45 -20.68
N THR A 23 1.36 32.27 -22.00
CA THR A 23 1.35 30.96 -22.67
C THR A 23 2.62 30.15 -22.38
N LEU A 24 3.76 30.80 -22.08
CA LEU A 24 5.01 30.12 -21.69
C LEU A 24 5.03 29.69 -20.21
N LYS A 25 4.13 30.24 -19.35
CA LYS A 25 3.88 29.71 -17.99
C LYS A 25 2.92 28.50 -18.01
N LYS A 26 2.52 28.02 -19.17
CA LYS A 26 1.71 26.83 -19.33
C LYS A 26 2.64 25.64 -19.54
N THR A 27 2.72 24.90 -18.49
CA THR A 27 2.54 23.47 -18.41
C THR A 27 3.77 22.69 -17.99
N ARG A 28 4.04 22.64 -16.72
CA ARG A 28 4.43 21.35 -16.17
C ARG A 28 3.10 20.63 -15.89
N LYS A 29 2.70 19.73 -16.77
CA LYS A 29 1.43 18.99 -16.67
C LYS A 29 1.38 18.00 -15.49
N VAL A 30 2.52 17.68 -14.89
CA VAL A 30 2.69 16.62 -13.90
C VAL A 30 3.47 17.15 -12.72
N PHE A 31 2.93 16.98 -11.53
CA PHE A 31 3.58 17.27 -10.25
C PHE A 31 4.07 15.95 -9.65
N ARG A 32 5.39 15.80 -9.46
CA ARG A 32 6.02 14.58 -8.97
C ARG A 32 6.31 14.66 -7.49
N VAL A 33 5.71 13.75 -6.75
CA VAL A 33 5.89 13.56 -5.31
C VAL A 33 6.81 12.38 -5.08
N TYR A 34 7.79 12.54 -4.22
CA TYR A 34 8.65 11.45 -3.78
C TYR A 34 8.36 11.10 -2.32
N MET A 35 8.28 9.82 -2.03
CA MET A 35 8.19 9.29 -0.68
C MET A 35 9.04 8.04 -0.57
N ASP A 36 9.97 7.99 0.36
CA ASP A 36 10.78 6.80 0.60
C ASP A 36 10.42 6.08 1.88
N GLY A 37 10.95 4.88 2.01
CA GLY A 37 10.75 4.06 3.20
C GLY A 37 11.21 2.62 3.03
N CYS A 38 11.19 1.89 4.14
CA CYS A 38 11.48 0.46 4.14
C CYS A 38 10.32 -0.36 3.57
N PHE A 39 9.08 0.05 3.82
CA PHE A 39 7.84 -0.64 3.44
C PHE A 39 7.86 -2.14 3.75
N ASP A 40 8.44 -2.48 4.91
CA ASP A 40 8.54 -3.84 5.39
C ASP A 40 7.20 -4.29 5.98
N LEU A 41 6.76 -5.53 5.69
CA LEU A 41 5.42 -6.02 6.03
C LEU A 41 4.32 -5.02 5.60
N MET A 42 4.18 -4.80 4.30
CA MET A 42 3.19 -3.86 3.75
C MET A 42 1.81 -4.07 4.38
N HIS A 43 1.24 -3.00 4.95
CA HIS A 43 -0.07 -3.00 5.59
C HIS A 43 -0.87 -1.75 5.17
N PHE A 44 -2.16 -1.71 5.54
CA PHE A 44 -3.04 -0.60 5.17
C PHE A 44 -2.52 0.78 5.63
N GLY A 45 -1.74 0.86 6.70
CA GLY A 45 -1.12 2.10 7.16
C GLY A 45 -0.09 2.65 6.15
N HIS A 46 0.77 1.79 5.60
CA HIS A 46 1.67 2.15 4.51
C HIS A 46 0.88 2.57 3.25
N ALA A 47 -0.14 1.79 2.90
CA ALA A 47 -0.99 2.11 1.75
C ALA A 47 -1.70 3.46 1.91
N ASN A 48 -2.15 3.81 3.13
CA ASN A 48 -2.74 5.12 3.42
C ASN A 48 -1.72 6.25 3.35
N ALA A 49 -0.48 6.03 3.79
CA ALA A 49 0.58 7.01 3.64
C ALA A 49 0.84 7.33 2.17
N LEU A 50 0.97 6.31 1.32
CA LEU A 50 1.13 6.46 -0.12
C LEU A 50 -0.07 7.18 -0.77
N ARG A 51 -1.30 6.87 -0.33
CA ARG A 51 -2.51 7.56 -0.76
C ARG A 51 -2.48 9.06 -0.41
N GLN A 52 -2.09 9.39 0.82
CA GLN A 52 -1.97 10.77 1.27
C GLN A 52 -0.86 11.52 0.52
N ALA A 53 0.30 10.89 0.34
CA ALA A 53 1.41 11.46 -0.43
C ALA A 53 0.98 11.81 -1.85
N ARG A 54 0.26 10.92 -2.55
CA ARG A 54 -0.28 11.23 -3.88
C ARG A 54 -1.30 12.38 -3.87
N ALA A 55 -2.07 12.51 -2.80
CA ALA A 55 -3.11 13.53 -2.69
C ALA A 55 -2.57 14.92 -2.28
N ILE A 56 -1.29 15.04 -1.91
CA ILE A 56 -0.77 16.25 -1.27
C ILE A 56 -0.83 17.49 -2.18
N ALA A 57 -0.66 17.32 -3.49
CA ALA A 57 -0.78 18.41 -4.46
C ALA A 57 -2.23 18.90 -4.62
N SER A 58 -3.24 18.07 -4.37
CA SER A 58 -4.66 18.46 -4.46
C SER A 58 -5.15 19.19 -3.21
N VAL A 59 -4.57 18.89 -2.04
CA VAL A 59 -4.93 19.54 -0.76
C VAL A 59 -4.43 20.99 -0.71
N ALA A 60 -3.31 21.28 -1.36
CA ALA A 60 -2.76 22.62 -1.42
C ALA A 60 -3.69 23.63 -2.13
N SER A 61 -4.64 23.15 -2.96
CA SER A 61 -5.60 24.00 -3.67
C SER A 61 -6.87 24.36 -2.88
N THR A 62 -7.11 23.78 -1.69
CA THR A 62 -8.35 23.94 -0.91
C THR A 62 -8.17 24.58 0.48
N GLY A 63 -6.94 24.80 0.94
CA GLY A 63 -6.63 25.31 2.29
C GLY A 63 -6.40 26.80 2.31
N GLY A 64 -7.32 27.53 2.94
CA GLY A 64 -7.36 28.99 3.01
C GLY A 64 -6.14 29.66 3.66
N GLY A 65 -5.86 30.86 3.19
CA GLY A 65 -5.10 31.89 3.90
C GLY A 65 -3.63 32.00 3.52
N GLY A 66 -3.36 32.55 2.34
CA GLY A 66 -2.06 33.04 1.91
C GLY A 66 -2.01 33.18 0.40
N GLU A 67 -1.82 34.38 -0.09
CA GLU A 67 -1.54 34.67 -1.51
C GLU A 67 -0.15 34.12 -1.88
N GLY A 68 -0.04 32.79 -2.00
CA GLY A 68 1.08 32.10 -2.60
C GLY A 68 0.57 31.15 -3.66
N ASP A 69 1.04 31.28 -4.89
CA ASP A 69 0.79 30.34 -5.97
C ASP A 69 1.04 28.93 -5.48
N VAL A 70 -0.02 28.11 -5.30
CA VAL A 70 0.10 26.74 -4.86
C VAL A 70 0.71 25.93 -6.01
N GLU A 71 1.99 25.61 -5.87
CA GLU A 71 2.69 24.75 -6.83
C GLU A 71 1.92 23.43 -6.98
N GLY A 72 1.45 23.14 -8.20
CA GLY A 72 0.76 21.88 -8.54
C GLY A 72 -0.77 21.91 -8.55
N ALA A 73 -1.42 23.04 -8.26
CA ALA A 73 -2.88 23.15 -8.36
C ALA A 73 -3.37 22.85 -9.79
N GLY A 74 -4.15 21.77 -9.94
CA GLY A 74 -4.69 21.33 -11.25
C GLY A 74 -3.69 20.55 -12.12
N ALA A 75 -2.51 20.18 -11.61
CA ALA A 75 -1.58 19.26 -12.27
C ALA A 75 -1.99 17.80 -12.03
N GLU A 76 -1.68 16.92 -12.98
CA GLU A 76 -1.66 15.48 -12.76
C GLU A 76 -0.55 15.15 -11.77
N VAL A 77 -0.78 14.22 -10.84
CA VAL A 77 0.19 13.86 -9.80
C VAL A 77 0.78 12.49 -10.09
N GLU A 78 2.10 12.40 -10.02
CA GLU A 78 2.83 11.13 -10.02
C GLU A 78 3.50 10.93 -8.64
N LEU A 79 3.25 9.76 -8.03
CA LEU A 79 3.93 9.34 -6.81
C LEU A 79 5.06 8.37 -7.16
N ILE A 80 6.28 8.79 -6.89
CA ILE A 80 7.48 7.99 -7.06
C ILE A 80 7.96 7.54 -5.68
N VAL A 81 8.10 6.24 -5.49
CA VAL A 81 8.44 5.67 -4.17
C VAL A 81 9.88 5.20 -4.16
N GLY A 82 10.66 5.74 -3.22
CA GLY A 82 12.00 5.26 -2.91
C GLY A 82 11.94 4.03 -1.99
N LEU A 83 12.54 2.92 -2.41
CA LEU A 83 12.62 1.73 -1.58
C LEU A 83 14.04 1.57 -1.04
N VAL A 84 14.18 1.69 0.28
CA VAL A 84 15.47 1.57 0.98
C VAL A 84 16.00 0.15 0.84
N SER A 85 17.31 0.00 0.55
CA SER A 85 17.95 -1.30 0.36
C SER A 85 17.97 -2.13 1.64
N ASP A 86 18.10 -3.46 1.51
CA ASP A 86 18.21 -4.36 2.66
C ASP A 86 19.45 -4.04 3.52
N GLU A 87 20.55 -3.62 2.88
CA GLU A 87 21.80 -3.24 3.56
C GLU A 87 21.61 -1.98 4.42
N GLU A 88 20.97 -0.96 3.88
CA GLU A 88 20.69 0.28 4.60
C GLU A 88 19.69 0.07 5.75
N ILE A 89 18.67 -0.78 5.55
CA ILE A 89 17.75 -1.14 6.62
C ILE A 89 18.49 -1.87 7.73
N LEU A 90 19.33 -2.84 7.38
CA LEU A 90 20.13 -3.59 8.36
C LEU A 90 21.04 -2.65 9.18
N ARG A 91 21.68 -1.68 8.52
CA ARG A 91 22.57 -0.70 9.14
C ARG A 91 21.83 0.22 10.12
N CYS A 92 20.64 0.74 9.73
CA CYS A 92 19.96 1.80 10.47
C CYS A 92 18.88 1.31 11.43
N LYS A 93 18.21 0.19 11.09
CA LYS A 93 17.02 -0.31 11.84
C LYS A 93 17.14 -1.75 12.31
N GLY A 94 18.13 -2.50 11.84
CA GLY A 94 18.22 -3.95 12.01
C GLY A 94 17.56 -4.70 10.85
N PRO A 95 17.51 -6.05 10.87
CA PRO A 95 17.15 -6.87 9.73
C PRO A 95 15.72 -6.56 9.23
N PRO A 96 15.50 -6.48 7.89
CA PRO A 96 14.16 -6.49 7.34
C PRO A 96 13.52 -7.88 7.52
N VAL A 97 12.19 -7.92 7.63
CA VAL A 97 11.42 -9.17 7.64
C VAL A 97 11.28 -9.74 6.23
N LEU A 98 10.97 -8.85 5.29
CA LEU A 98 10.81 -9.21 3.88
C LEU A 98 12.04 -8.76 3.07
N PRO A 99 12.61 -9.65 2.24
CA PRO A 99 13.66 -9.29 1.30
C PRO A 99 13.20 -8.17 0.34
N GLU A 100 14.15 -7.40 -0.17
CA GLU A 100 13.87 -6.27 -1.05
C GLU A 100 12.94 -6.64 -2.22
N GLN A 101 13.13 -7.80 -2.85
CA GLN A 101 12.31 -8.24 -3.97
C GLN A 101 10.82 -8.39 -3.60
N GLU A 102 10.52 -8.91 -2.42
CA GLU A 102 9.15 -9.01 -1.90
C GLU A 102 8.60 -7.61 -1.60
N ARG A 103 9.40 -6.71 -1.01
CA ARG A 103 9.02 -5.33 -0.68
C ARG A 103 8.73 -4.52 -1.96
N VAL A 104 9.60 -4.62 -2.98
CA VAL A 104 9.40 -4.02 -4.31
C VAL A 104 8.09 -4.50 -4.93
N LYS A 105 7.82 -5.82 -4.91
CA LYS A 105 6.60 -6.40 -5.48
C LYS A 105 5.35 -5.84 -4.79
N CYS A 106 5.36 -5.76 -3.46
CA CYS A 106 4.24 -5.22 -2.68
C CYS A 106 4.02 -3.72 -2.95
N VAL A 107 5.07 -2.90 -2.91
CA VAL A 107 4.96 -1.46 -3.14
C VAL A 107 4.49 -1.15 -4.56
N ARG A 108 5.03 -1.84 -5.56
CA ARG A 108 4.62 -1.68 -6.97
C ARG A 108 3.14 -2.00 -7.16
N ALA A 109 2.62 -2.94 -6.40
CA ALA A 109 1.22 -3.33 -6.47
C ALA A 109 0.26 -2.32 -5.80
N VAL A 110 0.75 -1.38 -5.00
CA VAL A 110 -0.11 -0.35 -4.41
C VAL A 110 -0.62 0.60 -5.50
N LYS A 111 -1.94 0.73 -5.61
CA LYS A 111 -2.57 1.45 -6.73
C LYS A 111 -2.24 2.95 -6.81
N TRP A 112 -1.74 3.56 -5.75
CA TRP A 112 -1.37 4.99 -5.75
C TRP A 112 0.07 5.25 -6.21
N VAL A 113 0.88 4.21 -6.42
CA VAL A 113 2.28 4.30 -6.83
C VAL A 113 2.38 4.35 -8.35
N ASP A 114 3.09 5.31 -8.91
CA ASP A 114 3.33 5.43 -10.35
C ASP A 114 4.66 4.81 -10.76
N ASP A 115 5.70 4.98 -9.95
CA ASP A 115 7.02 4.40 -10.21
C ASP A 115 7.80 4.12 -8.92
N ILE A 116 8.86 3.33 -9.00
CA ILE A 116 9.72 2.97 -7.88
C ILE A 116 11.18 3.25 -8.24
N ILE A 117 11.91 3.83 -7.29
CA ILE A 117 13.37 3.87 -7.28
C ILE A 117 13.81 2.87 -6.21
N ALA A 118 14.38 1.75 -6.63
CA ALA A 118 14.93 0.75 -5.70
C ALA A 118 16.34 1.12 -5.25
N ASN A 119 16.79 0.50 -4.17
CA ASN A 119 18.15 0.68 -3.62
C ASN A 119 18.47 2.14 -3.26
N VAL A 120 17.49 2.88 -2.74
CA VAL A 120 17.77 4.23 -2.25
C VAL A 120 18.44 4.18 -0.87
N PRO A 121 19.29 5.20 -0.53
CA PRO A 121 19.89 5.30 0.78
C PRO A 121 18.81 5.57 1.85
N TYR A 122 19.12 5.22 3.11
CA TYR A 122 18.26 5.56 4.24
C TYR A 122 18.34 7.06 4.58
N GLU A 123 19.51 7.64 4.40
CA GLU A 123 19.76 9.06 4.56
C GLU A 123 19.56 9.79 3.24
N LEU A 124 18.79 10.88 3.24
CA LEU A 124 18.64 11.76 2.10
C LEU A 124 19.86 12.72 2.03
N THR A 125 21.01 12.19 1.53
CA THR A 125 22.21 13.00 1.32
C THR A 125 21.96 14.13 0.33
N ARG A 126 22.82 15.18 0.38
CA ARG A 126 22.70 16.32 -0.54
C ARG A 126 22.74 15.88 -2.00
N GLU A 127 23.66 14.99 -2.34
CA GLU A 127 23.86 14.48 -3.70
C GLU A 127 22.61 13.75 -4.19
N PHE A 128 22.01 12.90 -3.35
CA PHE A 128 20.80 12.17 -3.69
C PHE A 128 19.59 13.10 -3.80
N VAL A 129 19.46 14.08 -2.92
CA VAL A 129 18.39 15.10 -2.99
C VAL A 129 18.53 15.93 -4.28
N GLU A 130 19.75 16.37 -4.65
CA GLU A 130 20.00 17.08 -5.90
C GLU A 130 19.66 16.21 -7.13
N GLU A 131 19.97 14.91 -7.09
CA GLU A 131 19.60 13.96 -8.13
C GLU A 131 18.06 13.81 -8.26
N LEU A 132 17.32 13.71 -7.15
CA LEU A 132 15.87 13.66 -7.13
C LEU A 132 15.23 14.88 -7.79
N PHE A 133 15.77 16.09 -7.53
CA PHE A 133 15.26 17.34 -8.12
C PHE A 133 15.79 17.63 -9.52
N SER A 134 16.79 16.88 -10.00
CA SER A 134 17.33 17.02 -11.35
C SER A 134 16.35 16.58 -12.43
N GLU A 135 16.70 16.81 -13.71
CA GLU A 135 15.90 16.35 -14.85
C GLU A 135 15.72 14.82 -14.89
N LYS A 136 16.61 14.06 -14.25
CA LYS A 136 16.55 12.58 -14.21
C LYS A 136 15.26 12.08 -13.58
N TYR A 137 14.88 12.61 -12.42
CA TYR A 137 13.65 12.22 -11.72
C TYR A 137 12.60 13.33 -11.72
N GLY A 138 13.03 14.58 -11.70
CA GLY A 138 12.16 15.75 -11.77
C GLY A 138 11.16 15.84 -10.63
N ILE A 139 11.59 15.47 -9.41
CA ILE A 139 10.74 15.54 -8.21
C ILE A 139 10.45 17.00 -7.84
N ASP A 140 9.24 17.29 -7.41
CA ASP A 140 8.82 18.61 -6.97
C ASP A 140 8.82 18.75 -5.46
N CYS A 141 8.42 17.68 -4.74
CA CYS A 141 8.49 17.66 -3.28
C CYS A 141 8.75 16.26 -2.73
N ILE A 142 9.32 16.21 -1.54
CA ILE A 142 9.54 15.00 -0.75
C ILE A 142 8.52 14.96 0.38
N VAL A 143 7.92 13.79 0.62
CA VAL A 143 6.87 13.60 1.63
C VAL A 143 7.27 12.48 2.58
N HIS A 144 7.05 12.69 3.87
CA HIS A 144 7.21 11.64 4.89
C HIS A 144 6.08 11.73 5.93
N GLY A 145 5.97 10.71 6.78
CA GLY A 145 5.07 10.71 7.93
C GLY A 145 5.49 11.74 8.98
N ASP A 146 4.59 12.07 9.89
CA ASP A 146 4.84 12.97 11.03
C ASP A 146 5.57 12.27 12.19
N ASP A 147 6.05 11.05 11.99
CA ASP A 147 6.90 10.33 12.92
C ASP A 147 8.39 10.65 12.69
N PRO A 148 9.20 10.65 13.77
CA PRO A 148 10.61 11.00 13.69
C PRO A 148 11.40 9.95 12.89
N CYS A 149 12.31 10.41 12.02
CA CYS A 149 13.23 9.56 11.28
C CYS A 149 14.66 10.01 11.53
N TYR A 150 15.30 9.41 12.53
CA TYR A 150 16.67 9.73 12.90
C TYR A 150 17.65 8.68 12.39
N LEU A 151 18.82 9.16 12.01
CA LEU A 151 19.99 8.35 11.74
C LEU A 151 20.57 7.80 13.07
N PRO A 152 21.46 6.80 13.02
CA PRO A 152 22.09 6.26 14.23
C PRO A 152 22.86 7.27 15.07
N ASP A 153 23.32 8.37 14.48
CA ASP A 153 24.00 9.47 15.14
C ASP A 153 23.05 10.53 15.75
N GLY A 154 21.72 10.35 15.57
CA GLY A 154 20.68 11.24 16.07
C GLY A 154 20.32 12.40 15.13
N THR A 155 20.90 12.48 13.93
CA THR A 155 20.55 13.51 12.94
C THR A 155 19.24 13.17 12.24
N ASP A 156 18.49 14.22 11.81
CA ASP A 156 17.25 14.05 11.04
C ASP A 156 17.56 13.63 9.60
N ALA A 157 17.09 12.46 9.19
CA ALA A 157 17.30 11.92 7.84
C ALA A 157 16.74 12.83 6.73
N TYR A 158 15.79 13.74 7.06
CA TYR A 158 15.16 14.69 6.14
C TYR A 158 15.61 16.14 6.33
N ALA A 159 16.70 16.39 7.05
CA ALA A 159 17.17 17.74 7.32
C ALA A 159 17.39 18.57 6.03
N ILE A 160 17.96 17.97 4.99
CA ILE A 160 18.26 18.64 3.73
C ILE A 160 16.99 19.08 2.99
N PRO A 161 16.02 18.23 2.67
CA PRO A 161 14.80 18.65 1.99
C PRO A 161 13.95 19.62 2.82
N LYS A 162 14.00 19.55 4.16
CA LYS A 162 13.38 20.53 5.05
C LYS A 162 14.01 21.91 4.89
N ALA A 163 15.35 21.99 4.92
CA ALA A 163 16.08 23.24 4.72
C ALA A 163 15.86 23.86 3.33
N LEU A 164 15.59 23.04 2.30
CA LEU A 164 15.26 23.50 0.95
C LEU A 164 13.80 23.92 0.78
N GLY A 165 12.94 23.78 1.80
CA GLY A 165 11.50 24.07 1.70
C GLY A 165 10.72 23.11 0.77
N LYS A 166 11.32 21.99 0.42
CA LYS A 166 10.78 20.97 -0.49
C LYS A 166 10.24 19.72 0.22
N TYR A 167 9.97 19.84 1.51
CA TYR A 167 9.48 18.78 2.38
C TYR A 167 8.03 19.03 2.79
N ARG A 168 7.24 17.98 2.89
CA ARG A 168 5.86 18.01 3.39
C ARG A 168 5.63 16.82 4.31
N GLU A 169 4.79 17.01 5.32
CA GLU A 169 4.40 15.95 6.26
C GLU A 169 2.98 15.47 6.00
N ILE A 170 2.77 14.17 6.19
CA ILE A 170 1.45 13.53 6.19
C ILE A 170 1.23 12.84 7.54
N LYS A 171 -0.02 12.71 7.94
CA LYS A 171 -0.34 12.04 9.19
C LYS A 171 -0.13 10.52 9.10
N ARG A 172 0.62 9.99 10.06
CA ARG A 172 0.73 8.56 10.27
C ARG A 172 -0.64 7.96 10.57
N THR A 173 -0.90 6.75 10.07
CA THR A 173 -2.12 6.00 10.38
C THR A 173 -1.96 5.34 11.74
N GLU A 174 -2.84 5.69 12.69
CA GLU A 174 -2.87 5.11 14.02
C GLU A 174 -3.37 3.64 14.00
N GLY A 175 -2.98 2.86 15.00
CA GLY A 175 -3.47 1.51 15.25
C GLY A 175 -2.80 0.41 14.43
N VAL A 176 -1.79 0.72 13.61
CA VAL A 176 -0.99 -0.29 12.89
C VAL A 176 0.46 0.14 12.75
N SER A 177 1.36 -0.80 12.98
CA SER A 177 2.80 -0.61 12.71
C SER A 177 3.46 -1.94 12.35
N THR A 178 4.58 -1.87 11.64
CA THR A 178 5.44 -3.05 11.38
C THR A 178 5.87 -3.72 12.69
N THR A 179 6.12 -2.93 13.74
CA THR A 179 6.51 -3.44 15.07
C THR A 179 5.41 -4.30 15.69
N ASP A 180 4.14 -3.85 15.63
CA ASP A 180 3.00 -4.62 16.14
C ASP A 180 2.80 -5.91 15.33
N LEU A 181 2.98 -5.84 14.00
CA LEU A 181 2.88 -7.03 13.15
C LEU A 181 3.98 -8.05 13.45
N VAL A 182 5.21 -7.60 13.71
CA VAL A 182 6.32 -8.49 14.13
C VAL A 182 5.99 -9.18 15.46
N ALA A 183 5.46 -8.47 16.46
CA ALA A 183 5.05 -9.05 17.72
C ALA A 183 3.97 -10.13 17.54
N ARG A 184 2.93 -9.83 16.75
CA ARG A 184 1.85 -10.80 16.42
C ARG A 184 2.37 -12.01 15.63
N LEU A 185 3.37 -11.83 14.75
CA LEU A 185 4.02 -12.92 14.02
C LEU A 185 4.80 -13.87 14.94
N LEU A 186 5.46 -13.33 15.96
CA LEU A 186 6.15 -14.13 16.98
C LEU A 186 5.15 -14.96 17.80
N GLU A 187 4.06 -14.35 18.27
CA GLU A 187 2.98 -15.05 18.98
C GLU A 187 2.35 -16.15 18.10
N TYR A 188 2.14 -15.88 16.82
CA TYR A 188 1.60 -16.85 15.87
C TYR A 188 2.57 -18.03 15.67
N ALA A 189 3.88 -17.79 15.54
CA ALA A 189 4.88 -18.83 15.39
C ALA A 189 4.91 -19.75 16.62
N ASP A 190 4.93 -19.18 17.83
CA ASP A 190 4.91 -19.92 19.10
C ASP A 190 3.63 -20.79 19.24
N ALA A 191 2.47 -20.24 18.84
CA ALA A 191 1.22 -20.98 18.87
C ALA A 191 1.16 -22.12 17.85
N SER A 192 1.85 -21.98 16.71
CA SER A 192 1.91 -23.00 15.65
C SER A 192 2.82 -24.18 16.06
N GLU A 193 3.92 -23.93 16.75
CA GLU A 193 4.84 -24.98 17.25
C GLU A 193 4.19 -25.81 18.36
N ASN A 194 3.44 -25.18 19.25
CA ASN A 194 2.72 -25.86 20.33
C ASN A 194 1.60 -26.78 19.83
N THR A 195 1.08 -26.57 18.62
CA THR A 195 0.08 -27.45 17.99
C THR A 195 0.71 -28.71 17.41
N THR A 196 1.92 -28.64 16.87
CA THR A 196 2.62 -29.80 16.30
C THR A 196 3.20 -30.72 17.39
N SER A 197 3.47 -30.23 18.61
CA SER A 197 4.00 -31.01 19.73
C SER A 197 2.92 -31.69 20.58
N LYS A 198 1.65 -31.36 20.46
CA LYS A 198 0.54 -31.89 21.28
C LYS A 198 -0.24 -33.04 20.64
N SER A 199 0.32 -33.78 19.68
CA SER A 199 -0.29 -35.03 19.18
C SER A 199 -0.04 -36.27 20.04
N ALA A 200 0.45 -36.12 21.27
CA ALA A 200 0.57 -37.23 22.25
C ALA A 200 0.35 -36.66 23.67
N GLY A 201 -0.90 -36.81 24.18
CA GLY A 201 -1.24 -36.93 25.61
C GLY A 201 -0.80 -35.81 26.53
N ASP A 202 -1.72 -34.91 26.87
CA ASP A 202 -2.09 -34.61 28.27
C ASP A 202 -3.11 -33.47 28.32
N GLU A 203 -4.33 -33.75 28.75
CA GLU A 203 -5.33 -32.78 29.14
C GLU A 203 -5.10 -32.43 30.61
N SER A 204 -4.26 -31.47 30.92
CA SER A 204 -4.36 -30.67 32.15
C SER A 204 -3.22 -29.66 32.29
N SER A 205 -3.44 -28.45 31.85
CA SER A 205 -2.92 -27.27 32.54
C SER A 205 -3.70 -26.07 32.09
N GLY A 206 -4.51 -25.51 33.01
CA GLY A 206 -5.22 -24.25 32.82
C GLY A 206 -4.25 -23.14 32.43
N GLY A 207 -4.15 -22.86 31.15
CA GLY A 207 -3.45 -21.71 30.64
C GLY A 207 -4.13 -20.46 31.18
N LYS A 208 -3.39 -19.65 31.95
CA LYS A 208 -3.81 -18.29 32.31
C LYS A 208 -4.27 -17.61 31.03
N LYS A 209 -5.57 -17.31 30.93
CA LYS A 209 -6.08 -16.36 29.95
C LYS A 209 -5.28 -15.08 30.17
N SER A 210 -4.42 -14.77 29.21
CA SER A 210 -3.85 -13.44 29.08
C SER A 210 -5.03 -12.51 28.92
N GLU A 211 -5.42 -11.86 30.03
CA GLU A 211 -6.31 -10.72 30.01
C GLU A 211 -5.61 -9.63 29.18
N LYS A 212 -6.37 -9.04 28.27
CA LYS A 212 -6.08 -7.85 27.49
C LYS A 212 -5.22 -8.05 26.23
N ASN A 213 -5.86 -8.54 25.21
CA ASN A 213 -5.81 -7.83 23.94
C ASN A 213 -7.27 -7.62 23.50
N GLU A 214 -7.98 -6.68 24.13
CA GLU A 214 -8.97 -5.90 23.39
C GLU A 214 -8.19 -5.29 22.24
N ARG A 215 -8.25 -5.97 21.10
CA ARG A 215 -7.71 -5.45 19.85
C ARG A 215 -8.41 -4.12 19.65
N HIS A 216 -7.73 -3.02 19.93
CA HIS A 216 -8.20 -1.72 19.50
C HIS A 216 -8.38 -1.82 18.01
N GLU A 217 -9.62 -2.02 17.58
CA GLU A 217 -9.96 -1.88 16.16
C GLU A 217 -9.42 -0.54 15.74
N ALA A 218 -8.51 -0.55 14.78
CA ALA A 218 -7.94 0.68 14.29
C ALA A 218 -9.12 1.53 13.80
N ARG A 219 -9.47 2.59 14.55
CA ARG A 219 -10.60 3.49 14.26
C ARG A 219 -10.60 3.95 12.79
N PHE A 220 -9.44 3.93 12.19
CA PHE A 220 -9.26 4.22 10.78
C PHE A 220 -10.04 3.27 9.86
N CYS A 221 -10.06 1.95 10.15
CA CYS A 221 -10.65 0.95 9.27
C CYS A 221 -12.16 0.82 9.39
N THR A 222 -12.77 1.36 10.46
CA THR A 222 -14.19 1.14 10.78
C THR A 222 -15.14 2.11 10.08
N THR A 223 -14.65 3.15 9.41
CA THR A 223 -15.52 4.13 8.75
C THR A 223 -15.72 3.80 7.27
N ALA A 224 -16.98 3.71 6.83
CA ALA A 224 -17.35 3.47 5.43
C ALA A 224 -16.67 4.46 4.46
N SER A 225 -16.48 5.72 4.89
CA SER A 225 -15.78 6.74 4.10
C SER A 225 -14.31 6.37 3.81
N ARG A 226 -13.63 5.67 4.73
CA ARG A 226 -12.26 5.21 4.53
C ARG A 226 -12.18 4.05 3.55
N ILE A 227 -13.08 3.09 3.67
CA ILE A 227 -13.21 1.99 2.72
C ILE A 227 -13.47 2.54 1.31
N ALA A 228 -14.39 3.51 1.18
CA ALA A 228 -14.67 4.17 -0.09
C ALA A 228 -13.46 4.91 -0.68
N GLN A 229 -12.65 5.60 0.15
CA GLN A 229 -11.41 6.23 -0.29
C GLN A 229 -10.39 5.21 -0.83
N PHE A 230 -10.29 4.04 -0.19
CA PHE A 230 -9.43 2.96 -0.66
C PHE A 230 -9.99 2.26 -1.90
N ALA A 231 -11.29 2.15 -2.04
CA ALA A 231 -11.94 1.57 -3.22
C ALA A 231 -11.91 2.50 -4.44
N ALA A 232 -11.69 3.81 -4.25
CA ALA A 232 -11.68 4.78 -5.34
C ALA A 232 -10.64 4.42 -6.42
N LYS A 233 -11.05 4.54 -7.68
CA LYS A 233 -10.16 4.33 -8.83
C LYS A 233 -9.12 5.45 -8.90
N VAL A 234 -7.91 5.08 -9.28
CA VAL A 234 -6.80 6.01 -9.47
C VAL A 234 -6.66 6.32 -10.96
N SER A 235 -6.59 7.61 -11.28
CA SER A 235 -6.21 8.06 -12.61
C SER A 235 -4.71 8.28 -12.67
N TYR A 236 -4.05 7.70 -13.66
CA TYR A 236 -2.61 7.88 -13.87
C TYR A 236 -2.36 8.95 -14.91
N SER A 237 -1.26 9.70 -14.77
CA SER A 237 -0.82 10.64 -15.79
C SER A 237 -0.41 9.87 -17.05
N LYS A 238 -0.46 10.54 -18.21
CA LYS A 238 -0.04 9.92 -19.49
C LYS A 238 1.45 9.59 -19.53
N THR A 239 2.24 10.20 -18.65
CA THR A 239 3.68 9.99 -18.51
C THR A 239 4.03 8.93 -17.48
N SER A 240 3.06 8.46 -16.72
CA SER A 240 3.24 7.39 -15.73
C SER A 240 3.48 6.04 -16.41
N LYS A 241 4.49 5.29 -15.95
CA LYS A 241 4.70 3.90 -16.39
C LYS A 241 3.47 3.03 -16.12
N MET A 242 2.73 3.33 -15.06
CA MET A 242 1.50 2.63 -14.72
C MET A 242 0.36 2.92 -15.70
N HIS A 243 0.37 4.11 -16.33
CA HIS A 243 -0.57 4.39 -17.41
C HIS A 243 -0.35 3.45 -18.60
N GLU A 244 0.90 3.32 -19.07
CA GLU A 244 1.25 2.43 -20.18
C GLU A 244 0.87 0.98 -19.88
N GLU A 245 1.21 0.46 -18.69
CA GLU A 245 0.85 -0.90 -18.28
C GLU A 245 -0.67 -1.09 -18.23
N THR A 246 -1.40 -0.10 -17.71
CA THR A 246 -2.87 -0.15 -17.61
C THR A 246 -3.52 -0.13 -18.98
N GLU A 247 -3.08 0.74 -19.88
CA GLU A 247 -3.61 0.82 -21.25
C GLU A 247 -3.27 -0.44 -22.07
N LYS A 248 -2.08 -0.98 -21.91
CA LYS A 248 -1.71 -2.26 -22.53
C LYS A 248 -2.66 -3.38 -22.07
N ARG A 249 -2.89 -3.51 -20.76
CA ARG A 249 -3.84 -4.51 -20.22
C ARG A 249 -5.26 -4.34 -20.76
N LYS A 250 -5.76 -3.10 -20.86
CA LYS A 250 -7.09 -2.82 -21.43
C LYS A 250 -7.15 -3.23 -22.91
N THR A 251 -6.10 -2.95 -23.66
CA THR A 251 -6.02 -3.30 -25.09
C THR A 251 -6.03 -4.81 -25.26
N ASP A 252 -5.20 -5.53 -24.49
CA ASP A 252 -5.11 -6.99 -24.53
C ASP A 252 -6.47 -7.64 -24.16
N LYS A 253 -7.15 -7.13 -23.12
CA LYS A 253 -8.49 -7.59 -22.73
C LYS A 253 -9.53 -7.33 -23.82
N LYS A 254 -9.51 -6.14 -24.43
CA LYS A 254 -10.43 -5.77 -25.51
C LYS A 254 -10.24 -6.66 -26.75
N GLN A 255 -8.98 -6.96 -27.09
CA GLN A 255 -8.66 -7.84 -28.22
C GLN A 255 -9.21 -9.26 -27.96
N ARG A 256 -8.98 -9.84 -26.78
CA ARG A 256 -9.52 -11.16 -26.38
C ARG A 256 -11.04 -11.20 -26.45
N LYS A 257 -11.74 -10.15 -25.99
CA LYS A 257 -13.21 -10.05 -26.05
C LYS A 257 -13.74 -10.01 -27.47
N ASN A 258 -13.11 -9.23 -28.34
CA ASN A 258 -13.52 -9.12 -29.75
C ASN A 258 -13.34 -10.45 -30.49
N GLU A 259 -12.31 -11.24 -30.13
CA GLU A 259 -12.08 -12.56 -30.71
C GLU A 259 -13.12 -13.61 -30.26
N LYS A 260 -13.71 -13.46 -29.06
CA LYS A 260 -14.59 -14.48 -28.45
C LYS A 260 -16.04 -14.07 -28.30
N ASN A 261 -16.38 -12.80 -28.56
CA ASN A 261 -17.72 -12.24 -28.36
C ASN A 261 -18.25 -12.43 -26.92
N GLU A 262 -17.35 -12.34 -25.91
CA GLU A 262 -17.62 -12.69 -24.52
C GLU A 262 -18.17 -11.50 -23.71
N GLU A 263 -19.06 -11.80 -22.75
CA GLU A 263 -19.54 -10.86 -21.72
C GLU A 263 -18.42 -10.49 -20.73
N THR A 264 -18.67 -9.45 -19.89
CA THR A 264 -17.72 -9.04 -18.85
C THR A 264 -17.50 -10.15 -17.84
N THR A 265 -16.25 -10.58 -17.68
CA THR A 265 -15.87 -11.67 -16.79
C THR A 265 -15.50 -11.16 -15.39
N CYS A 266 -15.91 -11.89 -14.35
CA CYS A 266 -15.59 -11.58 -12.95
C CYS A 266 -14.89 -12.76 -12.28
N CYS A 267 -13.69 -12.53 -11.75
CA CYS A 267 -12.97 -13.46 -10.90
C CYS A 267 -13.23 -13.11 -9.44
N TYR A 268 -13.81 -14.03 -8.69
CA TYR A 268 -14.07 -13.90 -7.27
C TYR A 268 -13.01 -14.67 -6.49
N VAL A 269 -12.20 -13.97 -5.69
CA VAL A 269 -11.05 -14.54 -4.98
C VAL A 269 -11.38 -14.66 -3.49
N VAL A 270 -11.56 -15.89 -3.01
CA VAL A 270 -11.94 -16.20 -1.62
C VAL A 270 -10.70 -16.43 -0.79
N GLY A 271 -10.51 -15.66 0.28
CA GLY A 271 -9.34 -15.81 1.12
C GLY A 271 -9.38 -15.05 2.43
N ALA A 272 -8.44 -15.38 3.30
CA ALA A 272 -8.18 -14.62 4.52
C ALA A 272 -7.45 -13.30 4.21
N PHE A 273 -6.53 -13.29 3.27
CA PHE A 273 -5.63 -12.17 2.93
C PHE A 273 -4.87 -11.62 4.15
N ASP A 274 -4.55 -12.52 5.09
CA ASP A 274 -3.88 -12.15 6.33
C ASP A 274 -2.39 -11.90 6.08
N VAL A 275 -1.87 -10.77 6.61
CA VAL A 275 -0.49 -10.32 6.32
C VAL A 275 -0.23 -10.26 4.81
N PHE A 276 -1.00 -9.41 4.13
CA PHE A 276 -0.94 -9.23 2.68
C PHE A 276 0.52 -9.08 2.20
N ASN A 277 0.94 -9.93 1.26
CA ASN A 277 2.33 -10.06 0.86
C ASN A 277 2.50 -10.26 -0.65
N ALA A 278 3.73 -10.41 -1.12
CA ALA A 278 4.07 -10.56 -2.53
C ALA A 278 3.36 -11.75 -3.22
N GLY A 279 3.12 -12.85 -2.49
CA GLY A 279 2.36 -13.99 -3.02
C GLY A 279 0.88 -13.67 -3.27
N HIS A 280 0.26 -12.85 -2.41
CA HIS A 280 -1.10 -12.35 -2.66
C HIS A 280 -1.13 -11.41 -3.88
N VAL A 281 -0.09 -10.59 -4.06
CA VAL A 281 0.03 -9.74 -5.25
C VAL A 281 0.09 -10.59 -6.51
N GLU A 282 0.89 -11.66 -6.53
CA GLU A 282 0.96 -12.60 -7.67
C GLU A 282 -0.40 -13.25 -7.95
N LEU A 283 -1.09 -13.71 -6.91
CA LEU A 283 -2.42 -14.28 -7.02
C LEU A 283 -3.40 -13.32 -7.73
N LEU A 284 -3.49 -12.08 -7.23
CA LEU A 284 -4.42 -11.08 -7.77
C LEU A 284 -4.00 -10.61 -9.17
N GLU A 285 -2.69 -10.53 -9.43
CA GLU A 285 -2.17 -10.20 -10.75
C GLU A 285 -2.60 -11.25 -11.79
N GLU A 286 -2.47 -12.55 -11.48
CA GLU A 286 -2.94 -13.64 -12.33
C GLU A 286 -4.45 -13.59 -12.57
N CYS A 287 -5.23 -13.39 -11.51
CA CYS A 287 -6.68 -13.20 -11.64
C CYS A 287 -7.02 -12.02 -12.57
N SER A 288 -6.22 -10.94 -12.51
CA SER A 288 -6.42 -9.77 -13.36
C SER A 288 -6.09 -10.01 -14.85
N PHE A 289 -5.34 -11.08 -15.17
CA PHE A 289 -5.10 -11.47 -16.57
C PHE A 289 -6.25 -12.30 -17.14
N VAL A 290 -6.94 -13.08 -16.30
CA VAL A 290 -7.99 -13.99 -16.76
C VAL A 290 -9.40 -13.40 -16.71
N ALA A 291 -9.62 -12.34 -15.92
CA ALA A 291 -10.93 -11.69 -15.77
C ALA A 291 -10.86 -10.17 -15.93
N ASP A 292 -11.98 -9.56 -16.30
CA ASP A 292 -12.10 -8.10 -16.42
C ASP A 292 -12.19 -7.40 -15.07
N LYS A 293 -12.84 -8.04 -14.11
CA LYS A 293 -13.01 -7.57 -12.74
C LYS A 293 -12.50 -8.63 -11.76
N VAL A 294 -11.72 -8.21 -10.77
CA VAL A 294 -11.25 -9.05 -9.67
C VAL A 294 -11.88 -8.56 -8.38
N VAL A 295 -12.65 -9.42 -7.72
CA VAL A 295 -13.31 -9.15 -6.44
C VAL A 295 -12.68 -9.99 -5.35
N CYS A 296 -12.05 -9.36 -4.35
CA CYS A 296 -11.50 -10.06 -3.20
C CYS A 296 -12.56 -10.27 -2.14
N ALA A 297 -12.88 -11.51 -1.84
CA ALA A 297 -13.79 -11.91 -0.79
C ALA A 297 -13.00 -12.19 0.49
N VAL A 298 -12.91 -11.19 1.35
CA VAL A 298 -12.20 -11.27 2.63
C VAL A 298 -13.08 -11.98 3.65
N ILE A 299 -12.73 -13.21 3.98
CA ILE A 299 -13.49 -14.08 4.88
C ILE A 299 -13.66 -13.41 6.26
N ALA A 300 -14.86 -13.44 6.81
CA ALA A 300 -15.16 -12.90 8.14
C ALA A 300 -14.33 -13.60 9.23
N ASP A 301 -13.96 -12.84 10.27
CA ASP A 301 -13.13 -13.35 11.37
C ASP A 301 -13.79 -14.53 12.08
N GLU A 302 -15.12 -14.56 12.15
CA GLU A 302 -15.91 -15.62 12.78
C GLU A 302 -15.73 -16.99 12.11
N TYR A 303 -15.42 -17.03 10.78
CA TYR A 303 -15.16 -18.27 10.05
C TYR A 303 -13.70 -18.70 10.10
N LEU A 304 -12.82 -17.87 10.63
CA LEU A 304 -11.37 -18.12 10.72
C LEU A 304 -10.91 -18.39 12.17
N THR A 305 -11.82 -18.86 13.02
CA THR A 305 -11.51 -19.26 14.40
C THR A 305 -10.77 -20.60 14.42
N ARG A 306 -10.00 -20.85 15.50
CA ARG A 306 -9.26 -22.11 15.67
C ARG A 306 -10.18 -23.34 15.58
N ASP A 307 -11.38 -23.24 16.15
CA ASP A 307 -12.35 -24.35 16.19
C ASP A 307 -12.84 -24.74 14.79
N GLN A 308 -12.85 -23.81 13.86
CA GLN A 308 -13.31 -24.07 12.48
C GLN A 308 -12.18 -24.43 11.51
N THR A 309 -11.01 -23.89 11.69
CA THR A 309 -9.90 -24.03 10.75
C THR A 309 -8.78 -24.93 11.26
N ASN A 310 -8.78 -25.27 12.55
CA ASN A 310 -7.66 -25.94 13.26
C ASN A 310 -6.34 -25.17 13.14
N GLN A 311 -6.41 -23.87 12.82
CA GLN A 311 -5.27 -22.97 12.72
C GLN A 311 -5.45 -21.76 13.66
N PRO A 312 -4.37 -21.09 14.07
CA PRO A 312 -4.48 -19.84 14.79
C PRO A 312 -5.28 -18.79 14.00
N PRO A 313 -6.11 -17.97 14.67
CA PRO A 313 -6.92 -16.94 14.01
C PRO A 313 -6.04 -15.94 13.23
N PRO A 314 -6.63 -15.16 12.31
CA PRO A 314 -5.91 -14.11 11.61
C PRO A 314 -5.26 -13.11 12.57
N MET A 315 -4.11 -12.59 12.21
CA MET A 315 -3.42 -11.55 12.98
C MET A 315 -4.05 -10.18 12.80
N LEU A 316 -4.60 -9.93 11.61
CA LEU A 316 -5.32 -8.71 11.26
C LEU A 316 -6.82 -9.01 11.26
N ASN A 317 -7.63 -8.05 11.73
CA ASN A 317 -9.09 -8.17 11.63
C ASN A 317 -9.55 -8.04 10.17
N GLN A 318 -10.79 -8.45 9.87
CA GLN A 318 -11.32 -8.47 8.50
C GLN A 318 -11.27 -7.10 7.81
N SER A 319 -11.44 -5.99 8.52
CA SER A 319 -11.37 -4.64 7.95
C SER A 319 -9.95 -4.26 7.56
N GLU A 320 -8.95 -4.57 8.39
CA GLU A 320 -7.53 -4.35 8.11
C GLU A 320 -7.07 -5.18 6.91
N ARG A 321 -7.52 -6.43 6.82
CA ARG A 321 -7.24 -7.35 5.71
C ARG A 321 -7.87 -6.85 4.41
N ALA A 322 -9.13 -6.40 4.47
CA ALA A 322 -9.83 -5.84 3.32
C ALA A 322 -9.17 -4.55 2.81
N MET A 323 -8.74 -3.67 3.71
CA MET A 323 -8.04 -2.43 3.34
C MET A 323 -6.71 -2.73 2.64
N SER A 324 -5.98 -3.76 3.07
CA SER A 324 -4.75 -4.19 2.42
C SER A 324 -5.01 -4.77 1.02
N ALA A 325 -6.03 -5.60 0.88
CA ALA A 325 -6.42 -6.18 -0.40
C ALA A 325 -6.88 -5.11 -1.42
N ILE A 326 -7.79 -4.20 -1.02
CA ILE A 326 -8.32 -3.17 -1.92
C ILE A 326 -7.28 -2.09 -2.28
N ALA A 327 -6.20 -1.96 -1.52
CA ALA A 327 -5.08 -1.10 -1.88
C ALA A 327 -4.27 -1.65 -3.06
N CYS A 328 -4.36 -2.96 -3.35
CA CYS A 328 -3.71 -3.58 -4.50
C CYS A 328 -4.38 -3.15 -5.81
N ARG A 329 -3.55 -2.76 -6.81
CA ARG A 329 -4.04 -2.33 -8.15
C ARG A 329 -4.71 -3.44 -8.96
N HIS A 330 -4.49 -4.70 -8.55
CA HIS A 330 -5.07 -5.89 -9.19
C HIS A 330 -6.40 -6.30 -8.55
N CYS A 331 -6.84 -5.59 -7.50
CA CYS A 331 -8.14 -5.75 -6.85
C CYS A 331 -9.07 -4.61 -7.27
N ASP A 332 -10.17 -4.92 -7.93
CA ASP A 332 -11.14 -3.91 -8.36
C ASP A 332 -12.20 -3.61 -7.30
N ASP A 333 -12.49 -4.62 -6.44
CA ASP A 333 -13.54 -4.52 -5.43
C ASP A 333 -13.28 -5.50 -4.28
N VAL A 334 -13.89 -5.26 -3.12
CA VAL A 334 -13.72 -6.10 -1.94
C VAL A 334 -15.05 -6.37 -1.25
N VAL A 335 -15.28 -7.63 -0.88
CA VAL A 335 -16.36 -8.03 0.02
C VAL A 335 -15.78 -8.22 1.41
N VAL A 336 -16.14 -7.32 2.33
CA VAL A 336 -15.68 -7.37 3.73
C VAL A 336 -16.60 -8.29 4.52
N GLY A 337 -16.04 -9.25 5.21
CA GLY A 337 -16.84 -10.21 5.99
C GLY A 337 -17.54 -11.23 5.10
N ALA A 338 -16.89 -11.65 4.02
CA ALA A 338 -17.41 -12.69 3.14
C ALA A 338 -17.56 -14.04 3.88
N PRO A 339 -18.54 -14.87 3.49
CA PRO A 339 -18.59 -16.24 3.98
C PRO A 339 -17.38 -17.03 3.46
N ALA A 340 -16.94 -18.04 4.21
CA ALA A 340 -15.84 -18.91 3.82
C ALA A 340 -16.19 -19.82 2.63
N ARG A 341 -17.46 -19.87 2.23
CA ARG A 341 -17.97 -20.74 1.17
C ARG A 341 -18.71 -19.94 0.11
N LEU A 342 -18.58 -20.37 -1.13
CA LEU A 342 -19.31 -19.79 -2.25
C LEU A 342 -20.83 -20.11 -2.12
N THR A 343 -21.67 -19.16 -2.53
CA THR A 343 -23.12 -19.31 -2.54
C THR A 343 -23.71 -18.92 -3.90
N ASP A 344 -24.91 -19.43 -4.21
CA ASP A 344 -25.65 -19.06 -5.44
C ASP A 344 -25.87 -17.55 -5.54
N ASP A 345 -26.17 -16.90 -4.40
CA ASP A 345 -26.43 -15.46 -4.36
C ASP A 345 -25.17 -14.65 -4.67
N ILE A 346 -23.99 -15.07 -4.18
CA ILE A 346 -22.72 -14.45 -4.52
C ILE A 346 -22.46 -14.57 -6.03
N CYS A 347 -22.61 -15.77 -6.59
CA CYS A 347 -22.39 -16.01 -8.01
C CYS A 347 -23.26 -15.08 -8.87
N LYS A 348 -24.53 -14.91 -8.52
CA LYS A 348 -25.47 -14.05 -9.24
C LYS A 348 -25.19 -12.55 -9.01
N THR A 349 -24.96 -12.15 -7.74
CA THR A 349 -24.79 -10.73 -7.37
C THR A 349 -23.56 -10.11 -8.03
N PHE A 350 -22.45 -10.86 -8.11
CA PHE A 350 -21.22 -10.39 -8.71
C PHE A 350 -21.01 -10.82 -10.16
N ASN A 351 -21.96 -11.55 -10.73
CA ASN A 351 -21.84 -12.17 -12.06
C ASN A 351 -20.52 -12.96 -12.19
N VAL A 352 -20.27 -13.85 -11.21
CA VAL A 352 -19.01 -14.58 -11.08
C VAL A 352 -18.87 -15.56 -12.25
N THR A 353 -17.79 -15.44 -13.01
CA THR A 353 -17.45 -16.36 -14.09
C THR A 353 -16.32 -17.31 -13.71
N ALA A 354 -15.46 -16.89 -12.79
CA ALA A 354 -14.39 -17.72 -12.25
C ALA A 354 -14.24 -17.48 -10.74
N VAL A 355 -13.86 -18.51 -10.01
CA VAL A 355 -13.52 -18.43 -8.60
C VAL A 355 -12.11 -18.96 -8.36
N VAL A 356 -11.38 -18.29 -7.47
CA VAL A 356 -10.08 -18.70 -6.98
C VAL A 356 -10.13 -18.71 -5.45
N PHE A 357 -9.58 -19.75 -4.84
CA PHE A 357 -9.37 -19.81 -3.40
C PHE A 357 -7.90 -19.48 -3.10
N GLU A 358 -7.66 -18.68 -2.08
CA GLU A 358 -6.29 -18.35 -1.63
C GLU A 358 -5.49 -19.61 -1.29
N ASP A 359 -6.16 -20.61 -0.72
CA ASP A 359 -5.64 -21.95 -0.48
C ASP A 359 -6.44 -22.96 -1.33
N ASP A 360 -5.77 -23.59 -2.29
CA ASP A 360 -6.39 -24.56 -3.19
C ASP A 360 -6.99 -25.76 -2.42
N ASP A 361 -6.38 -26.12 -1.27
CA ASP A 361 -6.87 -27.21 -0.42
C ASP A 361 -8.17 -26.85 0.32
N ALA A 362 -8.57 -25.58 0.34
CA ALA A 362 -9.80 -25.12 0.96
C ALA A 362 -11.06 -25.41 0.13
N VAL A 363 -10.93 -25.80 -1.13
CA VAL A 363 -12.05 -26.06 -2.04
C VAL A 363 -12.82 -27.32 -1.62
N THR A 364 -14.08 -27.15 -1.25
CA THR A 364 -14.95 -28.28 -0.87
C THR A 364 -15.80 -28.79 -2.01
N GLU A 365 -16.39 -29.98 -1.83
CA GLU A 365 -17.38 -30.54 -2.77
C GLU A 365 -18.61 -29.62 -2.91
N ARG A 366 -19.02 -28.96 -1.82
CA ARG A 366 -20.10 -27.97 -1.84
C ARG A 366 -19.78 -26.79 -2.76
N ASP A 367 -18.55 -26.27 -2.70
CA ASP A 367 -18.11 -25.18 -3.57
C ASP A 367 -18.12 -25.62 -5.04
N ARG A 368 -17.68 -26.86 -5.33
CA ARG A 368 -17.73 -27.44 -6.68
C ARG A 368 -19.15 -27.54 -7.21
N ASN A 369 -20.09 -28.01 -6.40
CA ASN A 369 -21.50 -28.12 -6.77
C ASN A 369 -22.12 -26.73 -7.05
N VAL A 370 -21.82 -25.72 -6.25
CA VAL A 370 -22.28 -24.34 -6.50
C VAL A 370 -21.70 -23.80 -7.80
N CYS A 371 -20.41 -24.04 -8.05
CA CYS A 371 -19.75 -23.61 -9.29
C CYS A 371 -20.37 -24.28 -10.53
N GLU A 372 -20.57 -25.60 -10.51
CA GLU A 372 -21.18 -26.37 -11.60
C GLU A 372 -22.59 -25.86 -11.90
N LYS A 373 -23.41 -25.68 -10.85
CA LYS A 373 -24.79 -25.19 -10.99
C LYS A 373 -24.87 -23.79 -11.62
N ASN A 374 -23.88 -22.90 -11.33
CA ASN A 374 -23.89 -21.53 -11.80
C ASN A 374 -22.96 -21.28 -13.02
N GLY A 375 -22.37 -22.36 -13.58
CA GLY A 375 -21.45 -22.24 -14.72
C GLY A 375 -20.14 -21.48 -14.38
N VAL A 376 -19.73 -21.50 -13.10
CA VAL A 376 -18.51 -20.82 -12.60
C VAL A 376 -17.30 -21.74 -12.74
N GLN A 377 -16.23 -21.26 -13.31
CA GLN A 377 -14.97 -22.00 -13.41
C GLN A 377 -14.16 -21.88 -12.12
N ILE A 378 -13.72 -23.00 -11.54
CA ILE A 378 -12.74 -23.00 -10.45
C ILE A 378 -11.35 -22.95 -11.07
N LEU A 379 -10.58 -21.91 -10.72
CA LEU A 379 -9.22 -21.75 -11.18
C LEU A 379 -8.26 -21.97 -10.00
N SER A 380 -7.18 -22.73 -10.25
CA SER A 380 -6.06 -22.86 -9.32
C SER A 380 -4.92 -21.94 -9.78
N VAL A 381 -4.49 -21.07 -8.89
CA VAL A 381 -3.33 -20.19 -9.12
C VAL A 381 -2.20 -20.64 -8.20
N LYS A 382 -1.26 -21.38 -8.79
CA LYS A 382 -0.09 -21.87 -8.05
C LYS A 382 0.81 -20.74 -7.62
N GLU A 383 1.43 -20.88 -6.45
CA GLU A 383 2.52 -20.00 -6.03
C GLU A 383 3.66 -20.09 -7.05
N ARG A 384 4.12 -18.94 -7.58
CA ARG A 384 5.18 -18.87 -8.57
C ARG A 384 6.55 -18.65 -7.93
N VAL A 385 6.70 -17.49 -7.29
CA VAL A 385 7.95 -17.04 -6.69
C VAL A 385 7.78 -16.83 -5.20
N PHE A 386 6.66 -16.25 -4.77
CA PHE A 386 6.44 -15.84 -3.39
C PHE A 386 5.31 -16.64 -2.74
N SER A 387 5.56 -17.09 -1.50
CA SER A 387 4.54 -17.81 -0.73
C SER A 387 3.50 -16.85 -0.16
N ARG A 388 2.23 -17.22 -0.25
CA ARG A 388 1.11 -16.54 0.41
C ARG A 388 1.04 -16.85 1.91
N LYS A 389 1.68 -17.93 2.34
CA LYS A 389 1.54 -18.46 3.71
C LYS A 389 2.19 -17.57 4.75
N LYS A 390 1.39 -17.03 5.67
CA LYS A 390 1.87 -16.23 6.80
C LYS A 390 2.89 -16.98 7.69
N LEU A 391 2.80 -18.30 7.75
CA LEU A 391 3.75 -19.14 8.48
C LEU A 391 5.18 -18.99 7.94
N THR A 392 5.35 -18.81 6.63
CA THR A 392 6.67 -18.56 6.03
C THR A 392 7.29 -17.27 6.58
N ILE A 393 6.50 -16.21 6.69
CA ILE A 393 6.93 -14.93 7.24
C ILE A 393 7.18 -15.05 8.74
N ALA A 394 6.29 -15.71 9.47
CA ALA A 394 6.42 -15.94 10.91
C ALA A 394 7.70 -16.69 11.26
N LYS A 395 8.07 -17.72 10.50
CA LYS A 395 9.33 -18.45 10.67
C LYS A 395 10.57 -17.58 10.44
N ARG A 396 10.52 -16.63 9.48
CA ARG A 396 11.63 -15.67 9.27
C ARG A 396 11.80 -14.75 10.49
N VAL A 397 10.70 -14.26 11.05
CA VAL A 397 10.73 -13.42 12.26
C VAL A 397 11.24 -14.21 13.45
N GLN A 398 10.77 -15.44 13.63
CA GLN A 398 11.21 -16.32 14.72
C GLN A 398 12.70 -16.63 14.64
N ALA A 399 13.24 -16.92 13.46
CA ALA A 399 14.67 -17.18 13.26
C ALA A 399 15.57 -16.00 13.68
N ASN A 400 15.03 -14.77 13.70
CA ASN A 400 15.73 -13.54 14.04
C ASN A 400 15.12 -12.85 15.28
N ARG A 401 14.41 -13.59 16.14
CA ARG A 401 13.65 -13.06 17.29
C ARG A 401 14.42 -12.03 18.11
N ALA A 402 15.62 -12.37 18.55
CA ALA A 402 16.42 -11.51 19.41
C ALA A 402 16.73 -10.15 18.75
N LEU A 403 17.00 -10.15 17.44
CA LEU A 403 17.26 -8.90 16.69
C LEU A 403 16.01 -8.04 16.56
N PHE A 404 14.83 -8.64 16.36
CA PHE A 404 13.58 -7.89 16.29
C PHE A 404 13.14 -7.34 17.64
N GLU A 405 13.34 -8.09 18.73
CA GLU A 405 13.08 -7.61 20.10
C GLU A 405 13.98 -6.44 20.46
N GLU A 406 15.27 -6.50 20.10
CA GLU A 406 16.21 -5.39 20.30
C GLU A 406 15.82 -4.15 19.47
N ARG A 407 15.46 -4.35 18.20
CA ARG A 407 14.94 -3.28 17.33
C ARG A 407 13.71 -2.60 17.93
N GLN A 408 12.79 -3.40 18.49
CA GLN A 408 11.58 -2.90 19.13
C GLN A 408 11.89 -2.04 20.35
N LYS A 409 12.80 -2.49 21.21
CA LYS A 409 13.24 -1.74 22.39
C LYS A 409 13.83 -0.38 22.01
N ARG A 410 14.74 -0.35 21.02
CA ARG A 410 15.37 0.90 20.53
C ARG A 410 14.31 1.85 19.98
N LYS A 411 13.37 1.38 19.17
CA LYS A 411 12.30 2.20 18.61
C LYS A 411 11.41 2.80 19.69
N MET A 412 10.96 2.00 20.67
CA MET A 412 10.14 2.50 21.77
C MET A 412 10.86 3.58 22.60
N ALA A 413 12.17 3.40 22.85
CA ALA A 413 12.98 4.39 23.56
C ALA A 413 13.09 5.70 22.78
N SER A 414 13.33 5.63 21.47
CA SER A 414 13.41 6.79 20.58
C SER A 414 12.07 7.55 20.46
N GLU A 415 10.97 6.82 20.25
CA GLU A 415 9.63 7.43 20.18
C GLU A 415 9.27 8.13 21.51
N LYS A 416 9.54 7.48 22.65
CA LYS A 416 9.29 8.05 23.97
C LYS A 416 10.07 9.36 24.16
N ALA A 417 11.36 9.37 23.87
CA ALA A 417 12.20 10.55 23.98
C ALA A 417 11.71 11.71 23.09
N TYR A 418 11.28 11.40 21.86
CA TYR A 418 10.73 12.40 20.94
C TYR A 418 9.44 13.05 21.45
N TYR A 419 8.48 12.24 21.93
CA TYR A 419 7.21 12.78 22.42
C TYR A 419 7.37 13.54 23.75
N GLU A 420 8.29 13.12 24.60
CA GLU A 420 8.63 13.87 25.82
C GLU A 420 9.20 15.26 25.49
N GLN A 421 10.11 15.38 24.49
CA GLN A 421 10.63 16.66 24.03
C GLN A 421 9.55 17.55 23.39
N LYS A 422 8.63 16.95 22.61
CA LYS A 422 7.55 17.69 21.94
C LYS A 422 6.51 18.21 22.93
N ALA A 423 6.25 17.51 24.01
CA ALA A 423 5.36 17.98 25.09
C ALA A 423 5.95 19.20 25.83
N PHE A 424 7.28 19.26 25.97
CA PHE A 424 7.97 20.40 26.63
C PHE A 424 7.90 21.71 25.81
N VAL A 425 7.80 21.61 24.48
CA VAL A 425 7.73 22.79 23.57
C VAL A 425 6.30 23.32 23.43
N ALA A 426 5.30 22.55 23.82
CA ALA A 426 3.88 22.95 23.72
C ALA A 426 3.35 23.69 24.98
N GLU A 427 4.16 23.84 26.04
CA GLU A 427 3.82 24.54 27.27
C GLU A 427 4.43 25.95 27.41
N ASP A 428 5.24 26.39 26.44
CA ASP A 428 5.77 27.76 26.31
C ASP A 428 5.03 28.53 25.20
#